data_fdde5e5d7cab14239b7ae511011503c5
#
_entry.id   fdde5e5d7cab14239b7ae511011503c5
#
_cell.length_a   1.000
_cell.length_b   1.000
_cell.length_c   1.000
_cell.angle_alpha   90.00
_cell.angle_beta   90.00
_cell.angle_gamma   90.00
#
_symmetry.space_group_name_H-M   'P 1'
#
loop_
_entity.id
_entity.type
_entity.pdbx_description
1 polymer ?
#
loop_
_entity_poly.entity_id
_entity_poly.type
_entity_poly.pdbx_seq_one_letter_code
_entity_poly.pdbx_strand_id
1 'polypeptide(L)'
;AFGGKHPVMEGTTLFDSQPGSLPAHLAGRSRSRRPLVSGAAVGIAGYVFMTVLLAGLGLLLTKMLLDGAVGSWDRGLDRWFFDQRTPTFDELTVWGSRLGDTLTVVGIAAVAVLILSIGHRWAQIAFLVGALVIEVTTFVTTTFIVDRERPAVPHLDAGPPTSSFPS
;
A
#
# COMPACT_ATOMS: atom_id res chain seq x y z
N ALA A 1 5.70 -57.70 15.72
CA ALA A 1 4.88 -56.84 14.87
C ALA A 1 4.99 -55.38 15.35
N PHE A 2 5.92 -54.63 14.78
CA PHE A 2 6.06 -53.22 15.04
C PHE A 2 5.28 -52.43 13.95
N GLY A 3 4.09 -51.99 14.28
CA GLY A 3 3.33 -51.10 13.47
C GLY A 3 3.77 -49.63 13.74
N GLY A 4 4.77 -49.16 13.02
CA GLY A 4 5.15 -47.74 13.01
C GLY A 4 4.07 -46.95 12.29
N LYS A 5 3.26 -46.18 13.01
CA LYS A 5 2.43 -45.13 12.44
C LYS A 5 3.38 -44.01 12.01
N HIS A 6 3.60 -43.88 10.72
CA HIS A 6 4.20 -42.67 10.14
C HIS A 6 3.26 -41.49 10.43
N PRO A 7 3.74 -40.38 11.05
CA PRO A 7 2.94 -39.17 11.09
C PRO A 7 2.79 -38.67 9.67
N VAL A 8 1.54 -38.66 9.18
CA VAL A 8 1.18 -37.92 7.98
C VAL A 8 1.54 -36.46 8.28
N MET A 9 2.57 -35.93 7.60
CA MET A 9 2.80 -34.50 7.56
C MET A 9 1.58 -33.87 6.86
N GLU A 10 0.59 -33.48 7.65
CA GLU A 10 -0.42 -32.53 7.20
C GLU A 10 0.34 -31.29 6.76
N GLY A 11 0.26 -31.02 5.46
CA GLY A 11 0.92 -29.86 4.85
C GLY A 11 0.48 -28.61 5.58
N THR A 12 1.35 -28.06 6.41
CA THR A 12 1.22 -26.72 6.97
C THR A 12 1.06 -25.77 5.79
N THR A 13 -0.16 -25.29 5.57
CA THR A 13 -0.39 -24.25 4.59
C THR A 13 0.33 -23.00 5.08
N LEU A 14 1.05 -22.32 4.19
CA LEU A 14 1.87 -21.10 4.50
C LEU A 14 1.08 -19.99 5.21
N PHE A 15 -0.23 -20.18 5.41
CA PHE A 15 -1.15 -19.22 6.02
C PHE A 15 -1.87 -19.74 7.28
N ASP A 16 -1.51 -20.93 7.78
CA ASP A 16 -2.01 -21.37 9.08
C ASP A 16 -1.31 -20.56 10.18
N SER A 17 -2.10 -19.85 10.96
CA SER A 17 -1.59 -19.09 12.10
C SER A 17 -0.95 -20.06 13.09
N GLN A 18 0.31 -19.82 13.44
CA GLN A 18 1.00 -20.64 14.47
C GLN A 18 0.20 -20.63 15.78
N PRO A 19 -0.02 -21.80 16.42
CA PRO A 19 -0.67 -21.87 17.71
C PRO A 19 0.07 -20.96 18.72
N GLY A 20 -0.67 -20.06 19.38
CA GLY A 20 -0.09 -19.08 20.32
C GLY A 20 0.35 -17.75 19.71
N SER A 21 0.22 -17.53 18.41
CA SER A 21 0.47 -16.23 17.79
C SER A 21 -0.64 -15.22 18.08
N LEU A 22 -0.32 -13.89 18.09
CA LEU A 22 -1.32 -12.83 18.25
C LEU A 22 -2.50 -12.96 17.29
N PRO A 23 -2.32 -13.29 15.99
CA PRO A 23 -3.44 -13.55 15.10
C PRO A 23 -4.33 -14.71 15.54
N ALA A 24 -3.76 -15.79 16.10
CA ALA A 24 -4.53 -16.93 16.60
C ALA A 24 -5.37 -16.56 17.84
N HIS A 25 -4.82 -15.74 18.75
CA HIS A 25 -5.56 -15.22 19.90
C HIS A 25 -6.70 -14.28 19.50
N LEU A 26 -6.50 -13.43 18.52
CA LEU A 26 -7.52 -12.52 18.00
C LEU A 26 -8.61 -13.29 17.26
N ALA A 27 -8.25 -14.29 16.45
CA ALA A 27 -9.19 -15.17 15.76
C ALA A 27 -10.01 -16.02 16.73
N GLY A 28 -9.40 -16.49 17.82
CA GLY A 28 -10.10 -17.25 18.87
C GLY A 28 -11.13 -16.41 19.65
N ARG A 29 -10.91 -15.11 19.76
CA ARG A 29 -11.80 -14.18 20.43
C ARG A 29 -12.99 -13.75 19.57
N SER A 30 -12.84 -13.77 18.25
CA SER A 30 -13.91 -13.47 17.29
C SER A 30 -14.51 -14.75 16.71
N ARG A 31 -15.01 -15.65 17.55
CA ARG A 31 -15.85 -16.80 17.15
C ARG A 31 -17.23 -16.30 16.67
N SER A 32 -17.18 -15.37 15.71
CA SER A 32 -18.39 -14.89 15.04
C SER A 32 -18.94 -16.00 14.16
N ARG A 33 -20.22 -16.25 14.26
CA ARG A 33 -20.95 -17.19 13.40
C ARG A 33 -20.93 -16.79 11.90
N ARG A 34 -20.33 -15.63 11.57
CA ARG A 34 -20.23 -15.06 10.22
C ARG A 34 -18.82 -14.51 9.99
N PRO A 35 -17.84 -15.36 9.67
CA PRO A 35 -16.45 -14.93 9.51
C PRO A 35 -16.25 -13.86 8.41
N LEU A 36 -17.09 -13.85 7.38
CA LEU A 36 -17.08 -12.84 6.32
C LEU A 36 -17.46 -11.44 6.84
N VAL A 37 -18.44 -11.37 7.74
CA VAL A 37 -18.88 -10.09 8.31
C VAL A 37 -17.80 -9.51 9.23
N SER A 38 -17.16 -10.35 10.06
CA SER A 38 -16.09 -9.89 10.92
C SER A 38 -14.85 -9.47 10.12
N GLY A 39 -14.51 -10.19 9.06
CA GLY A 39 -13.43 -9.83 8.15
C GLY A 39 -13.67 -8.50 7.43
N ALA A 40 -14.88 -8.32 6.91
CA ALA A 40 -15.28 -7.06 6.27
C ALA A 40 -15.26 -5.89 7.26
N ALA A 41 -15.77 -6.09 8.48
CA ALA A 41 -15.75 -5.05 9.51
C ALA A 41 -14.32 -4.60 9.88
N VAL A 42 -13.40 -5.55 10.05
CA VAL A 42 -11.98 -5.25 10.29
C VAL A 42 -11.34 -4.54 9.11
N GLY A 43 -11.65 -4.97 7.88
CA GLY A 43 -11.17 -4.32 6.65
C GLY A 43 -11.63 -2.87 6.54
N ILE A 44 -12.93 -2.61 6.77
CA ILE A 44 -13.51 -1.26 6.75
C ILE A 44 -12.90 -0.40 7.88
N ALA A 45 -12.78 -0.93 9.08
CA ALA A 45 -12.19 -0.20 10.20
C ALA A 45 -10.72 0.17 9.91
N GLY A 46 -9.94 -0.76 9.34
CA GLY A 46 -8.57 -0.53 8.92
C GLY A 46 -8.47 0.54 7.81
N TYR A 47 -9.35 0.47 6.81
CA TYR A 47 -9.45 1.47 5.75
C TYR A 47 -9.73 2.87 6.30
N VAL A 48 -10.78 3.00 7.13
CA VAL A 48 -11.14 4.30 7.73
C VAL A 48 -10.00 4.82 8.60
N PHE A 49 -9.39 3.98 9.42
CA PHE A 49 -8.28 4.36 10.28
C PHE A 49 -7.09 4.88 9.45
N MET A 50 -6.67 4.14 8.42
CA MET A 50 -5.56 4.55 7.55
C MET A 50 -5.86 5.83 6.78
N THR A 51 -7.06 5.95 6.23
CA THR A 51 -7.48 7.16 5.50
C THR A 51 -7.47 8.39 6.41
N VAL A 52 -8.03 8.27 7.62
CA VAL A 52 -8.05 9.37 8.61
C VAL A 52 -6.62 9.72 9.06
N LEU A 53 -5.78 8.72 9.30
CA LEU A 53 -4.39 8.91 9.69
C LEU A 53 -3.60 9.65 8.60
N LEU A 54 -3.69 9.19 7.35
CA LEU A 54 -2.99 9.79 6.21
C LEU A 54 -3.51 11.19 5.90
N ALA A 55 -4.83 11.37 5.86
CA ALA A 55 -5.44 12.68 5.63
C ALA A 55 -5.09 13.66 6.77
N GLY A 56 -5.16 13.22 8.02
CA GLY A 56 -4.80 14.02 9.18
C GLY A 56 -3.34 14.43 9.17
N LEU A 57 -2.42 13.49 8.87
CA LEU A 57 -1.00 13.78 8.72
C LEU A 57 -0.74 14.72 7.54
N GLY A 58 -1.40 14.50 6.40
CA GLY A 58 -1.28 15.35 5.23
C GLY A 58 -1.75 16.78 5.48
N LEU A 59 -2.89 16.96 6.14
CA LEU A 59 -3.39 18.29 6.52
C LEU A 59 -2.49 18.96 7.55
N LEU A 60 -1.99 18.23 8.54
CA LEU A 60 -1.03 18.73 9.52
C LEU A 60 0.23 19.25 8.84
N LEU A 61 0.83 18.46 7.95
CA LEU A 61 2.01 18.85 7.18
C LEU A 61 1.71 20.06 6.31
N THR A 62 0.64 20.02 5.52
CA THR A 62 0.33 21.06 4.53
C THR A 62 -0.08 22.38 5.18
N LYS A 63 -0.91 22.33 6.23
CA LYS A 63 -1.49 23.55 6.83
C LYS A 63 -0.71 24.13 8.01
N MET A 64 0.08 23.32 8.71
CA MET A 64 0.78 23.79 9.93
C MET A 64 2.30 23.84 9.77
N LEU A 65 2.90 22.92 9.00
CA LEU A 65 4.37 22.85 8.93
C LEU A 65 4.93 23.52 7.66
N LEU A 66 4.22 23.48 6.52
CA LEU A 66 4.75 24.02 5.26
C LEU A 66 4.74 25.55 5.18
N ASP A 67 3.93 26.25 5.97
CA ASP A 67 3.92 27.71 6.03
C ASP A 67 5.09 28.29 6.86
N GLY A 68 5.84 27.43 7.56
CA GLY A 68 6.94 27.84 8.44
C GLY A 68 8.33 27.45 7.95
N ALA A 69 9.25 27.27 8.92
CA ALA A 69 10.63 26.87 8.68
C ALA A 69 10.77 25.54 7.94
N VAL A 70 9.85 24.59 8.18
CA VAL A 70 9.84 23.29 7.50
C VAL A 70 9.58 23.44 6.01
N GLY A 71 8.63 24.31 5.61
CA GLY A 71 8.36 24.55 4.20
C GLY A 71 9.48 25.29 3.47
N SER A 72 10.21 26.16 4.16
CA SER A 72 11.39 26.80 3.57
C SER A 72 12.52 25.81 3.34
N TRP A 73 12.70 24.88 4.27
CA TRP A 73 13.67 23.79 4.15
C TRP A 73 13.28 22.80 3.04
N ASP A 74 12.01 22.42 2.97
CA ASP A 74 11.43 21.55 1.91
C ASP A 74 11.71 22.14 0.51
N ARG A 75 11.37 23.43 0.30
CA ARG A 75 11.68 24.13 -0.96
C ARG A 75 13.18 24.27 -1.24
N GLY A 76 13.98 24.38 -0.19
CA GLY A 76 15.44 24.39 -0.31
C GLY A 76 15.99 23.06 -0.79
N LEU A 77 15.47 21.94 -0.26
CA LEU A 77 15.82 20.60 -0.69
C LEU A 77 15.39 20.33 -2.14
N ASP A 78 14.17 20.72 -2.52
CA ASP A 78 13.69 20.56 -3.89
C ASP A 78 14.61 21.24 -4.90
N ARG A 79 15.04 22.48 -4.61
CA ARG A 79 16.00 23.22 -5.44
C ARG A 79 17.36 22.54 -5.46
N TRP A 80 17.86 22.13 -4.30
CA TRP A 80 19.14 21.45 -4.21
C TRP A 80 19.15 20.15 -5.02
N PHE A 81 18.10 19.33 -4.95
CA PHE A 81 17.96 18.15 -5.77
C PHE A 81 17.87 18.48 -7.26
N PHE A 82 17.16 19.55 -7.60
CA PHE A 82 17.10 20.03 -8.98
C PHE A 82 18.48 20.43 -9.52
N ASP A 83 19.29 21.15 -8.72
CA ASP A 83 20.63 21.60 -9.11
C ASP A 83 21.63 20.44 -9.22
N GLN A 84 21.38 19.32 -8.54
CA GLN A 84 22.19 18.09 -8.63
C GLN A 84 21.81 17.17 -9.80
N ARG A 85 20.84 17.56 -10.61
CA ARG A 85 20.43 16.76 -11.76
C ARG A 85 21.57 16.54 -12.74
N THR A 86 21.72 15.29 -13.12
CA THR A 86 22.60 14.86 -14.22
C THR A 86 21.80 13.95 -15.15
N PRO A 87 22.17 13.85 -16.44
CA PRO A 87 21.44 12.97 -17.37
C PRO A 87 21.29 11.53 -16.86
N THR A 88 22.29 11.01 -16.16
CA THR A 88 22.27 9.67 -15.58
C THR A 88 21.30 9.54 -14.42
N PHE A 89 21.25 10.55 -13.52
CA PHE A 89 20.28 10.54 -12.43
C PHE A 89 18.85 10.73 -12.94
N ASP A 90 18.66 11.58 -13.94
CA ASP A 90 17.35 11.78 -14.57
C ASP A 90 16.84 10.47 -15.21
N GLU A 91 17.70 9.73 -15.91
CA GLU A 91 17.35 8.43 -16.49
C GLU A 91 17.00 7.39 -15.41
N LEU A 92 17.83 7.29 -14.36
CA LEU A 92 17.56 6.41 -13.21
C LEU A 92 16.22 6.74 -12.51
N THR A 93 15.95 8.03 -12.32
CA THR A 93 14.71 8.50 -11.69
C THR A 93 13.50 8.17 -12.55
N VAL A 94 13.58 8.36 -13.88
CA VAL A 94 12.52 7.98 -14.82
C VAL A 94 12.25 6.48 -14.77
N TRP A 95 13.30 5.64 -14.75
CA TRP A 95 13.14 4.20 -14.61
C TRP A 95 12.51 3.81 -13.26
N GLY A 96 12.95 4.43 -12.17
CA GLY A 96 12.35 4.23 -10.83
C GLY A 96 10.86 4.62 -10.80
N SER A 97 10.50 5.76 -11.38
CA SER A 97 9.11 6.21 -11.50
C SER A 97 8.26 5.25 -12.32
N ARG A 98 8.78 4.73 -13.43
CA ARG A 98 8.06 3.74 -14.26
C ARG A 98 7.77 2.44 -13.53
N LEU A 99 8.64 2.01 -12.61
CA LEU A 99 8.38 0.82 -11.79
C LEU A 99 7.21 1.03 -10.82
N GLY A 100 7.03 2.27 -10.32
CA GLY A 100 5.91 2.64 -9.47
C GLY A 100 4.66 3.11 -10.25
N ASP A 101 4.72 3.18 -11.57
CA ASP A 101 3.59 3.63 -12.39
C ASP A 101 2.40 2.67 -12.32
N THR A 102 1.21 3.21 -12.38
CA THR A 102 -0.05 2.47 -12.29
C THR A 102 -0.11 1.30 -13.28
N LEU A 103 0.34 1.50 -14.52
CA LEU A 103 0.35 0.43 -15.53
C LEU A 103 1.27 -0.72 -15.15
N THR A 104 2.45 -0.42 -14.59
CA THR A 104 3.40 -1.43 -14.12
C THR A 104 2.83 -2.22 -12.95
N VAL A 105 2.27 -1.54 -11.96
CA VAL A 105 1.65 -2.17 -10.78
C VAL A 105 0.47 -3.05 -11.20
N VAL A 106 -0.42 -2.55 -12.06
CA VAL A 106 -1.55 -3.31 -12.60
C VAL A 106 -1.05 -4.52 -13.41
N GLY A 107 -0.01 -4.34 -14.23
CA GLY A 107 0.60 -5.44 -14.99
C GLY A 107 1.15 -6.55 -14.08
N ILE A 108 1.90 -6.19 -13.05
CA ILE A 108 2.44 -7.15 -12.06
C ILE A 108 1.29 -7.85 -11.33
N ALA A 109 0.27 -7.09 -10.89
CA ALA A 109 -0.90 -7.65 -10.24
C ALA A 109 -1.66 -8.63 -11.14
N ALA A 110 -1.83 -8.30 -12.43
CA ALA A 110 -2.48 -9.19 -13.40
C ALA A 110 -1.70 -10.50 -13.58
N VAL A 111 -0.36 -10.43 -13.67
CA VAL A 111 0.50 -11.63 -13.75
C VAL A 111 0.37 -12.45 -12.46
N ALA A 112 0.38 -11.83 -11.29
CA ALA A 112 0.20 -12.53 -10.03
C ALA A 112 -1.18 -13.22 -9.94
N VAL A 113 -2.26 -12.54 -10.34
CA VAL A 113 -3.60 -13.13 -10.44
C VAL A 113 -3.62 -14.31 -11.38
N LEU A 114 -2.96 -14.22 -12.54
CA LEU A 114 -2.89 -15.33 -13.51
C LEU A 114 -2.19 -16.54 -12.89
N ILE A 115 -1.03 -16.35 -12.26
CA ILE A 115 -0.28 -17.43 -11.60
C ILE A 115 -1.11 -18.07 -10.49
N LEU A 116 -1.75 -17.26 -9.65
CA LEU A 116 -2.60 -17.74 -8.57
C LEU A 116 -3.85 -18.49 -9.09
N SER A 117 -4.38 -18.06 -10.24
CA SER A 117 -5.53 -18.71 -10.91
C SER A 117 -5.17 -20.10 -11.42
N ILE A 118 -3.99 -20.26 -12.02
CA ILE A 118 -3.46 -21.58 -12.45
C ILE A 118 -3.32 -22.50 -11.24
N GLY A 119 -2.86 -21.96 -10.09
CA GLY A 119 -2.75 -22.68 -8.83
C GLY A 119 -4.09 -22.89 -8.08
N HIS A 120 -5.24 -22.45 -8.64
CA HIS A 120 -6.58 -22.49 -8.01
C HIS A 120 -6.64 -21.82 -6.62
N ARG A 121 -5.82 -20.80 -6.39
CA ARG A 121 -5.65 -20.09 -5.09
C ARG A 121 -6.61 -18.91 -4.97
N TRP A 122 -7.89 -19.14 -5.07
CA TRP A 122 -8.94 -18.09 -5.12
C TRP A 122 -8.95 -17.16 -3.92
N ALA A 123 -8.65 -17.66 -2.72
CA ALA A 123 -8.58 -16.83 -1.50
C ALA A 123 -7.44 -15.81 -1.57
N GLN A 124 -6.30 -16.17 -2.15
CA GLN A 124 -5.16 -15.27 -2.33
C GLN A 124 -5.43 -14.22 -3.39
N ILE A 125 -6.16 -14.59 -4.46
CA ILE A 125 -6.62 -13.62 -5.47
C ILE A 125 -7.56 -12.60 -4.84
N ALA A 126 -8.56 -13.06 -4.08
CA ALA A 126 -9.49 -12.16 -3.39
C ALA A 126 -8.78 -11.22 -2.43
N PHE A 127 -7.77 -11.71 -1.70
CA PHE A 127 -6.94 -10.89 -0.81
C PHE A 127 -6.15 -9.84 -1.60
N LEU A 128 -5.45 -10.25 -2.67
CA LEU A 128 -4.65 -9.34 -3.50
C LEU A 128 -5.51 -8.24 -4.11
N VAL A 129 -6.63 -8.60 -4.73
CA VAL A 129 -7.56 -7.64 -5.35
C VAL A 129 -8.15 -6.72 -4.27
N GLY A 130 -8.56 -7.26 -3.13
CA GLY A 130 -9.08 -6.48 -2.02
C GLY A 130 -8.06 -5.49 -1.47
N ALA A 131 -6.80 -5.89 -1.33
CA ALA A 131 -5.71 -5.02 -0.90
C ALA A 131 -5.47 -3.87 -1.89
N LEU A 132 -5.43 -4.16 -3.19
CA LEU A 132 -5.28 -3.14 -4.23
C LEU A 132 -6.45 -2.16 -4.26
N VAL A 133 -7.68 -2.63 -4.10
CA VAL A 133 -8.85 -1.75 -4.03
C VAL A 133 -8.76 -0.82 -2.83
N ILE A 134 -8.38 -1.34 -1.66
CA ILE A 134 -8.19 -0.54 -0.44
C ILE A 134 -7.08 0.49 -0.64
N GLU A 135 -5.95 0.11 -1.21
CA GLU A 135 -4.82 1.00 -1.50
C GLU A 135 -5.24 2.14 -2.42
N VAL A 136 -5.78 1.82 -3.59
CA VAL A 136 -6.19 2.83 -4.59
C VAL A 136 -7.26 3.77 -4.04
N THR A 137 -8.26 3.24 -3.35
CA THR A 137 -9.32 4.08 -2.76
C THR A 137 -8.80 4.96 -1.64
N THR A 138 -7.87 4.46 -0.80
CA THR A 138 -7.22 5.26 0.23
C THR A 138 -6.39 6.38 -0.39
N PHE A 139 -5.58 6.07 -1.41
CA PHE A 139 -4.78 7.04 -2.15
C PHE A 139 -5.66 8.15 -2.75
N VAL A 140 -6.67 7.77 -3.53
CA VAL A 140 -7.58 8.71 -4.20
C VAL A 140 -8.31 9.58 -3.18
N THR A 141 -8.87 8.98 -2.12
CA THR A 141 -9.58 9.72 -1.08
C THR A 141 -8.66 10.70 -0.37
N THR A 142 -7.44 10.31 -0.05
CA THR A 142 -6.46 11.17 0.62
C THR A 142 -6.03 12.32 -0.30
N THR A 143 -5.82 12.07 -1.58
CA THR A 143 -5.48 13.08 -2.59
C THR A 143 -6.57 14.15 -2.71
N PHE A 144 -7.85 13.77 -2.62
CA PHE A 144 -8.96 14.72 -2.64
C PHE A 144 -9.11 15.54 -1.36
N ILE A 145 -8.73 14.96 -0.20
CA ILE A 145 -8.83 15.65 1.09
C ILE A 145 -7.65 16.62 1.30
N VAL A 146 -6.45 16.20 0.88
CA VAL A 146 -5.22 16.97 1.05
C VAL A 146 -4.87 17.65 -0.26
N ASP A 147 -5.28 18.91 -0.40
CA ASP A 147 -4.93 19.74 -1.55
C ASP A 147 -3.55 20.36 -1.32
N ARG A 148 -2.51 19.72 -1.87
CA ARG A 148 -1.14 20.20 -1.83
C ARG A 148 -0.65 20.50 -3.23
N GLU A 149 -0.24 21.73 -3.48
CA GLU A 149 0.40 22.12 -4.73
C GLU A 149 1.74 21.42 -4.92
N ARG A 150 2.07 21.14 -6.16
CA ARG A 150 3.38 20.58 -6.51
C ARG A 150 4.47 21.64 -6.41
N PRO A 151 5.71 21.22 -6.08
CA PRO A 151 6.85 22.12 -6.08
C PRO A 151 6.99 22.85 -7.41
N ALA A 152 7.29 24.15 -7.38
CA ALA A 152 7.47 25.00 -8.56
C ALA A 152 8.85 24.79 -9.20
N VAL A 153 9.20 23.54 -9.53
CA VAL A 153 10.42 23.16 -10.25
C VAL A 153 10.05 22.47 -11.57
N PRO A 154 10.89 22.58 -12.62
CA PRO A 154 10.66 21.87 -13.86
C PRO A 154 10.60 20.36 -13.63
N HIS A 155 9.49 19.74 -13.97
CA HIS A 155 9.28 18.29 -13.85
C HIS A 155 9.77 17.59 -15.14
N LEU A 156 10.33 16.39 -14.99
CA LEU A 156 10.73 15.53 -16.12
C LEU A 156 9.53 14.94 -16.85
N ASP A 157 8.40 14.80 -16.15
CA ASP A 157 7.19 14.22 -16.70
C ASP A 157 5.95 15.02 -16.28
N ALA A 158 4.97 15.11 -17.18
CA ALA A 158 3.67 15.71 -16.89
C ALA A 158 2.86 14.75 -16.02
N GLY A 159 3.11 14.76 -14.72
CA GLY A 159 2.30 13.96 -13.79
C GLY A 159 0.82 14.33 -13.81
N PRO A 160 -0.07 13.49 -13.25
CA PRO A 160 -1.51 13.76 -13.23
C PRO A 160 -1.81 15.12 -12.57
N PRO A 161 -2.83 15.87 -13.02
CA PRO A 161 -3.21 17.17 -12.49
C PRO A 161 -3.92 17.05 -11.14
N THR A 162 -3.27 16.39 -10.17
CA THR A 162 -3.81 16.11 -8.84
C THR A 162 -2.86 16.64 -7.77
N SER A 163 -3.30 16.62 -6.51
CA SER A 163 -2.46 16.93 -5.34
C SER A 163 -1.13 16.16 -5.36
N SER A 164 -0.05 16.77 -4.86
CA SER A 164 1.24 16.09 -4.66
C SER A 164 1.27 15.18 -3.43
N PHE A 165 0.20 15.13 -2.64
CA PHE A 165 0.08 14.24 -1.49
C PHE A 165 -0.85 13.07 -1.84
N PRO A 166 -0.56 11.84 -1.43
CA PRO A 166 0.50 11.36 -0.53
C PRO A 166 1.81 10.91 -1.22
N SER A 167 2.05 11.25 -2.46
CA SER A 167 3.26 10.84 -3.21
C SER A 167 4.42 11.81 -3.01
#